data_2c259e1e420c4a2ca10d92ff083b5ecf
#
_entry.id   2c259e1e420c4a2ca10d92ff083b5ecf
#
_cell.length_a   1.000
_cell.length_b   1.000
_cell.length_c   1.000
_cell.angle_alpha   90.00
_cell.angle_beta   90.00
_cell.angle_gamma   90.00
#
_symmetry.space_group_name_H-M   'P 1'
#
loop_
_entity.id
_entity.type
_entity.pdbx_description
1 polymer ?
#
loop_
_entity_poly.entity_id
_entity_poly.type
_entity_poly.pdbx_seq_one_letter_code
_entity_poly.pdbx_strand_id
1 'polypeptide(L)'
;MNIKVCGIIELKQMQQLDALNVEFVGMDFQSDSPRFIGEKLAKNDIKKADFDFKKVGIFFNPEMIEVLDAIDDYGLDVVQLNGHETTEMCEDLSSEVEVIKAFTIDKNTKDIDALVAPYDAVCDYYLFDTSEDNAGQFDWNILAKAKIEKPFFLSGGIGLEDVEKLQEILQSNLPIYGNRYILNRHLPAD
;
A
#
# COMPACT_ATOMS: atom_id res chain seq x y z
N MET A 1 9.42 -0.14 -13.08
CA MET A 1 8.22 -0.60 -12.37
C MET A 1 8.61 -0.69 -10.91
N ASN A 2 7.89 -0.02 -10.07
CA ASN A 2 8.19 0.03 -8.64
C ASN A 2 7.48 -1.13 -7.93
N ILE A 3 8.05 -1.59 -6.83
CA ILE A 3 7.51 -2.74 -6.08
C ILE A 3 7.40 -2.36 -4.61
N LYS A 4 6.27 -2.73 -4.01
CA LYS A 4 6.07 -2.72 -2.56
C LYS A 4 5.93 -4.16 -2.07
N VAL A 5 6.66 -4.50 -1.02
CA VAL A 5 6.59 -5.82 -0.39
C VAL A 5 6.07 -5.67 1.03
N CYS A 6 5.01 -6.41 1.36
CA CYS A 6 4.34 -6.37 2.67
C CYS A 6 4.48 -7.69 3.44
N GLY A 7 4.18 -7.64 4.73
CA GLY A 7 4.18 -8.81 5.60
C GLY A 7 5.56 -9.14 6.16
N ILE A 8 6.38 -8.13 6.36
CA ILE A 8 7.72 -8.25 6.94
C ILE A 8 7.60 -8.50 8.45
N ILE A 9 8.28 -9.52 8.93
CA ILE A 9 8.33 -9.92 10.34
C ILE A 9 9.74 -10.12 10.88
N GLU A 10 10.77 -9.96 10.03
CA GLU A 10 12.19 -10.13 10.41
C GLU A 10 13.06 -9.02 9.81
N LEU A 11 14.04 -8.55 10.58
CA LEU A 11 15.02 -7.56 10.11
C LEU A 11 15.82 -8.07 8.91
N LYS A 12 16.10 -9.38 8.85
CA LYS A 12 16.80 -10.00 7.73
C LYS A 12 16.04 -9.87 6.41
N GLN A 13 14.70 -9.95 6.44
CA GLN A 13 13.87 -9.75 5.27
C GLN A 13 14.02 -8.31 4.75
N MET A 14 14.05 -7.32 5.67
CA MET A 14 14.28 -5.91 5.31
C MET A 14 15.63 -5.72 4.61
N GLN A 15 16.70 -6.27 5.18
CA GLN A 15 18.05 -6.22 4.59
C GLN A 15 18.11 -6.86 3.19
N GLN A 16 17.39 -7.95 2.98
CA GLN A 16 17.32 -8.61 1.67
C GLN A 16 16.56 -7.77 0.63
N LEU A 17 15.47 -7.11 1.04
CA LEU A 17 14.69 -6.26 0.16
C LEU A 17 15.44 -4.98 -0.20
N ASP A 18 16.19 -4.42 0.73
CA ASP A 18 17.08 -3.29 0.51
C ASP A 18 18.12 -3.61 -0.58
N ALA A 19 18.79 -4.76 -0.45
CA ALA A 19 19.75 -5.24 -1.45
C ALA A 19 19.12 -5.50 -2.85
N LEU A 20 17.80 -5.66 -2.92
CA LEU A 20 17.04 -5.81 -4.18
C LEU A 20 16.50 -4.49 -4.72
N ASN A 21 16.80 -3.36 -4.06
CA ASN A 21 16.32 -2.03 -4.40
C ASN A 21 14.78 -1.95 -4.49
N VAL A 22 14.08 -2.57 -3.53
CA VAL A 22 12.62 -2.42 -3.37
C VAL A 22 12.34 -1.04 -2.81
N GLU A 23 11.34 -0.31 -3.35
CA GLU A 23 11.08 1.08 -2.95
C GLU A 23 10.21 1.21 -1.70
N PHE A 24 9.36 0.24 -1.40
CA PHE A 24 8.44 0.28 -0.26
C PHE A 24 8.41 -1.07 0.45
N VAL A 25 8.55 -1.04 1.78
CA VAL A 25 8.52 -2.24 2.62
C VAL A 25 7.49 -2.09 3.73
N GLY A 26 6.47 -2.97 3.75
CA GLY A 26 5.30 -2.87 4.60
C GLY A 26 5.34 -3.80 5.81
N MET A 27 5.08 -3.22 6.98
CA MET A 27 4.91 -3.89 8.27
C MET A 27 3.44 -3.82 8.68
N ASP A 28 2.86 -4.93 9.10
CA ASP A 28 1.44 -5.03 9.44
C ASP A 28 1.23 -4.82 10.94
N PHE A 29 0.48 -3.78 11.28
CA PHE A 29 0.13 -3.42 12.66
C PHE A 29 -1.26 -3.91 13.09
N GLN A 30 -1.96 -4.65 12.24
CA GLN A 30 -3.25 -5.24 12.57
C GLN A 30 -3.07 -6.50 13.42
N SER A 31 -3.55 -6.48 14.67
CA SER A 31 -3.32 -7.56 15.65
C SER A 31 -3.86 -8.93 15.23
N ASP A 32 -4.94 -8.94 14.43
CA ASP A 32 -5.56 -10.18 13.95
C ASP A 32 -4.92 -10.73 12.68
N SER A 33 -3.96 -10.00 12.11
CA SER A 33 -3.24 -10.43 10.92
C SER A 33 -2.23 -11.54 11.23
N PRO A 34 -2.13 -12.60 10.43
CA PRO A 34 -1.06 -13.59 10.55
C PRO A 34 0.33 -12.98 10.34
N ARG A 35 0.39 -11.79 9.72
CA ARG A 35 1.63 -11.03 9.47
C ARG A 35 1.85 -9.90 10.45
N PHE A 36 1.09 -9.87 11.55
CA PHE A 36 1.25 -8.86 12.60
C PHE A 36 2.68 -8.86 13.13
N ILE A 37 3.30 -7.67 13.11
CA ILE A 37 4.69 -7.55 13.54
C ILE A 37 4.85 -7.77 15.06
N GLY A 38 3.87 -7.34 15.88
CA GLY A 38 3.90 -7.48 17.34
C GLY A 38 5.25 -7.14 17.93
N GLU A 39 5.80 -8.09 18.69
CA GLU A 39 7.15 -7.99 19.25
C GLU A 39 8.24 -8.65 18.38
N LYS A 40 7.90 -9.09 17.16
CA LYS A 40 8.83 -9.79 16.26
C LYS A 40 9.95 -8.88 15.76
N LEU A 41 9.66 -7.58 15.61
CA LEU A 41 10.61 -6.57 15.18
C LEU A 41 10.91 -5.59 16.33
N ALA A 42 12.18 -5.49 16.69
CA ALA A 42 12.61 -4.53 17.70
C ALA A 42 12.54 -3.10 17.15
N LYS A 43 11.68 -2.25 17.75
CA LYS A 43 11.42 -0.88 17.35
C LYS A 43 12.71 -0.08 17.08
N ASN A 44 13.63 -0.09 18.01
CA ASN A 44 14.89 0.65 17.90
C ASN A 44 15.80 0.18 16.76
N ASP A 45 15.76 -1.11 16.42
CA ASP A 45 16.57 -1.64 15.32
C ASP A 45 16.02 -1.18 13.97
N ILE A 46 14.69 -1.15 13.84
CA ILE A 46 14.01 -0.65 12.63
C ILE A 46 14.16 0.86 12.49
N LYS A 47 13.95 1.61 13.59
CA LYS A 47 14.03 3.08 13.58
C LYS A 47 15.41 3.58 13.19
N LYS A 48 16.47 2.90 13.66
CA LYS A 48 17.87 3.30 13.43
C LYS A 48 18.48 2.74 12.16
N ALA A 49 17.83 1.74 11.55
CA ALA A 49 18.33 1.17 10.31
C ALA A 49 18.21 2.18 9.17
N ASP A 50 19.32 2.38 8.47
CA ASP A 50 19.41 3.23 7.28
C ASP A 50 19.16 2.37 6.04
N PHE A 51 17.89 2.32 5.62
CA PHE A 51 17.43 1.61 4.44
C PHE A 51 17.10 2.60 3.33
N ASP A 52 17.35 2.22 2.08
CA ASP A 52 17.03 3.02 0.90
C ASP A 52 15.53 3.00 0.55
N PHE A 53 14.74 2.08 1.12
CA PHE A 53 13.30 1.99 0.91
C PHE A 53 12.49 2.80 1.93
N LYS A 54 11.27 3.15 1.57
CA LYS A 54 10.29 3.74 2.49
C LYS A 54 9.65 2.67 3.38
N LYS A 55 9.68 2.88 4.69
CA LYS A 55 9.03 2.04 5.72
C LYS A 55 7.54 2.37 5.77
N VAL A 56 6.70 1.39 5.48
CA VAL A 56 5.24 1.53 5.44
C VAL A 56 4.60 0.81 6.62
N GLY A 57 3.86 1.52 7.46
CA GLY A 57 2.98 0.93 8.47
C GLY A 57 1.60 0.66 7.88
N ILE A 58 1.10 -0.56 8.02
CA ILE A 58 -0.22 -0.98 7.50
C ILE A 58 -1.19 -1.12 8.66
N PHE A 59 -2.32 -0.40 8.57
CA PHE A 59 -3.34 -0.33 9.61
C PHE A 59 -4.74 -0.61 9.04
N PHE A 60 -5.65 -1.04 9.91
CA PHE A 60 -7.05 -1.28 9.58
C PHE A 60 -7.95 -0.71 10.69
N ASN A 61 -8.63 0.39 10.42
CA ASN A 61 -9.44 1.15 11.38
C ASN A 61 -8.74 1.41 12.73
N PRO A 62 -7.49 1.94 12.73
CA PRO A 62 -6.77 2.21 13.96
C PRO A 62 -7.31 3.45 14.68
N GLU A 63 -7.01 3.57 15.97
CA GLU A 63 -7.08 4.86 16.65
C GLU A 63 -5.88 5.73 16.24
N MET A 64 -6.07 7.06 16.19
CA MET A 64 -5.01 8.00 15.77
C MET A 64 -3.70 7.82 16.58
N ILE A 65 -3.84 7.62 17.90
CA ILE A 65 -2.68 7.46 18.79
C ILE A 65 -1.86 6.21 18.46
N GLU A 66 -2.48 5.13 18.02
CA GLU A 66 -1.78 3.90 17.62
C GLU A 66 -0.91 4.14 16.40
N VAL A 67 -1.39 4.95 15.46
CA VAL A 67 -0.64 5.29 14.24
C VAL A 67 0.54 6.21 14.57
N LEU A 68 0.31 7.26 15.38
CA LEU A 68 1.35 8.21 15.79
C LEU A 68 2.46 7.53 16.60
N ASP A 69 2.09 6.65 17.54
CA ASP A 69 3.05 5.86 18.31
C ASP A 69 3.89 4.96 17.39
N ALA A 70 3.29 4.34 16.38
CA ALA A 70 4.01 3.49 15.43
C ALA A 70 4.94 4.31 14.52
N ILE A 71 4.52 5.50 14.06
CA ILE A 71 5.36 6.42 13.30
C ILE A 71 6.63 6.75 14.10
N ASP A 72 6.46 7.14 15.38
CA ASP A 72 7.62 7.47 16.21
C ASP A 72 8.46 6.25 16.57
N ASP A 73 7.86 5.15 16.98
CA ASP A 73 8.54 3.94 17.46
C ASP A 73 9.37 3.25 16.37
N TYR A 74 8.89 3.21 15.13
CA TYR A 74 9.53 2.50 14.02
C TYR A 74 10.18 3.43 12.99
N GLY A 75 9.92 4.74 13.09
CA GLY A 75 10.37 5.72 12.10
C GLY A 75 9.74 5.46 10.74
N LEU A 76 8.41 5.38 10.70
CA LEU A 76 7.68 5.14 9.46
C LEU A 76 7.76 6.36 8.55
N ASP A 77 7.92 6.12 7.25
CA ASP A 77 7.89 7.15 6.20
C ASP A 77 6.50 7.28 5.58
N VAL A 78 5.71 6.21 5.66
CA VAL A 78 4.40 6.10 5.01
C VAL A 78 3.43 5.33 5.90
N VAL A 79 2.19 5.77 5.94
CA VAL A 79 1.08 5.05 6.59
C VAL A 79 0.09 4.58 5.54
N GLN A 80 -0.26 3.29 5.57
CA GLN A 80 -1.29 2.69 4.73
C GLN A 80 -2.54 2.39 5.54
N LEU A 81 -3.67 2.94 5.14
CA LEU A 81 -4.96 2.85 5.80
C LEU A 81 -5.90 1.96 4.98
N ASN A 82 -6.19 0.76 5.47
CA ASN A 82 -6.91 -0.29 4.76
C ASN A 82 -8.40 -0.37 5.09
N GLY A 83 -8.85 0.37 6.10
CA GLY A 83 -10.22 0.30 6.60
C GLY A 83 -11.12 1.43 6.08
N HIS A 84 -11.99 1.93 6.98
CA HIS A 84 -12.95 3.00 6.71
C HIS A 84 -12.51 4.33 7.34
N GLU A 85 -11.21 4.58 7.38
CA GLU A 85 -10.63 5.78 7.95
C GLU A 85 -11.16 7.03 7.23
N THR A 86 -11.46 8.07 7.99
CA THR A 86 -12.05 9.30 7.47
C THR A 86 -11.03 10.17 6.72
N THR A 87 -11.52 11.10 5.93
CA THR A 87 -10.68 12.10 5.25
C THR A 87 -9.95 12.99 6.24
N GLU A 88 -10.58 13.32 7.39
CA GLU A 88 -9.95 14.08 8.45
C GLU A 88 -8.75 13.35 9.04
N MET A 89 -8.88 12.03 9.28
CA MET A 89 -7.74 11.22 9.75
C MET A 89 -6.60 11.19 8.73
N CYS A 90 -6.92 11.06 7.45
CA CYS A 90 -5.92 11.12 6.38
C CYS A 90 -5.23 12.50 6.33
N GLU A 91 -5.99 13.59 6.47
CA GLU A 91 -5.47 14.97 6.47
C GLU A 91 -4.53 15.21 7.66
N ASP A 92 -4.94 14.79 8.87
CA ASP A 92 -4.10 14.92 10.07
C ASP A 92 -2.77 14.15 9.90
N LEU A 93 -2.82 12.90 9.41
CA LEU A 93 -1.63 12.08 9.18
C LEU A 93 -0.74 12.60 8.05
N SER A 94 -1.30 13.23 7.02
CA SER A 94 -0.54 13.76 5.89
C SER A 94 0.40 14.92 6.28
N SER A 95 0.21 15.51 7.46
CA SER A 95 1.13 16.50 8.02
C SER A 95 2.40 15.90 8.63
N GLU A 96 2.39 14.60 8.94
CA GLU A 96 3.46 13.88 9.61
C GLU A 96 4.23 12.95 8.65
N VAL A 97 3.52 12.20 7.81
CA VAL A 97 4.05 11.18 6.89
C VAL A 97 3.26 11.12 5.60
N GLU A 98 3.77 10.44 4.58
CA GLU A 98 2.98 10.15 3.38
C GLU A 98 1.84 9.16 3.68
N VAL A 99 0.69 9.33 3.05
CA VAL A 99 -0.51 8.53 3.28
C VAL A 99 -0.89 7.73 2.04
N ILE A 100 -1.04 6.42 2.19
CA ILE A 100 -1.66 5.51 1.23
C ILE A 100 -3.09 5.21 1.71
N LYS A 101 -4.12 5.59 0.94
CA LYS A 101 -5.49 5.12 1.20
C LYS A 101 -5.80 3.90 0.35
N ALA A 102 -6.13 2.79 1.00
CA ALA A 102 -6.51 1.56 0.32
C ALA A 102 -8.02 1.49 0.06
N PHE A 103 -8.38 0.94 -1.09
CA PHE A 103 -9.74 0.70 -1.53
C PHE A 103 -9.88 -0.75 -1.98
N THR A 104 -10.82 -1.47 -1.38
CA THR A 104 -11.18 -2.79 -1.87
C THR A 104 -12.10 -2.64 -3.08
N ILE A 105 -11.71 -3.24 -4.19
CA ILE A 105 -12.46 -3.21 -5.45
C ILE A 105 -13.05 -4.59 -5.71
N ASP A 106 -14.33 -4.59 -6.04
CA ASP A 106 -15.07 -5.80 -6.38
C ASP A 106 -15.88 -5.61 -7.67
N LYS A 107 -16.64 -6.65 -8.07
CA LYS A 107 -17.51 -6.62 -9.25
C LYS A 107 -18.64 -5.57 -9.18
N ASN A 108 -18.92 -5.01 -8.00
CA ASN A 108 -19.95 -4.00 -7.81
C ASN A 108 -19.38 -2.59 -7.90
N THR A 109 -18.06 -2.44 -7.86
CA THR A 109 -17.36 -1.16 -8.01
C THR A 109 -17.53 -0.68 -9.45
N LYS A 110 -18.24 0.43 -9.63
CA LYS A 110 -18.58 0.95 -10.98
C LYS A 110 -17.86 2.24 -11.32
N ASP A 111 -17.48 3.01 -10.32
CA ASP A 111 -16.95 4.36 -10.48
C ASP A 111 -15.78 4.55 -9.51
N ILE A 112 -14.57 4.43 -10.04
CA ILE A 112 -13.33 4.62 -9.27
C ILE A 112 -13.13 6.10 -8.96
N ASP A 113 -13.47 7.00 -9.89
CA ASP A 113 -13.32 8.45 -9.71
C ASP A 113 -14.14 8.93 -8.50
N ALA A 114 -15.40 8.48 -8.41
CA ALA A 114 -16.26 8.80 -7.27
C ALA A 114 -15.75 8.20 -5.94
N LEU A 115 -15.11 7.02 -5.99
CA LEU A 115 -14.56 6.34 -4.83
C LEU A 115 -13.37 7.09 -4.24
N VAL A 116 -12.45 7.59 -5.08
CA VAL A 116 -11.21 8.24 -4.62
C VAL A 116 -11.38 9.74 -4.38
N ALA A 117 -12.35 10.40 -5.02
CA ALA A 117 -12.52 11.85 -4.97
C ALA A 117 -12.49 12.47 -3.57
N PRO A 118 -13.12 11.89 -2.51
CA PRO A 118 -13.04 12.45 -1.16
C PRO A 118 -11.62 12.51 -0.59
N TYR A 119 -10.74 11.60 -1.02
CA TYR A 119 -9.38 11.45 -0.51
C TYR A 119 -8.31 12.14 -1.37
N ASP A 120 -8.72 12.78 -2.48
CA ASP A 120 -7.77 13.32 -3.46
C ASP A 120 -6.86 14.43 -2.89
N ALA A 121 -7.36 15.22 -1.97
CA ALA A 121 -6.58 16.29 -1.33
C ALA A 121 -5.74 15.85 -0.13
N VAL A 122 -6.02 14.64 0.45
CA VAL A 122 -5.54 14.26 1.79
C VAL A 122 -4.69 12.99 1.82
N CYS A 123 -4.39 12.39 0.67
CA CYS A 123 -3.43 11.28 0.58
C CYS A 123 -2.45 11.48 -0.57
N ASP A 124 -1.30 10.79 -0.50
CA ASP A 124 -0.24 10.84 -1.51
C ASP A 124 -0.41 9.72 -2.54
N TYR A 125 -0.93 8.59 -2.11
CA TYR A 125 -1.11 7.39 -2.92
C TYR A 125 -2.48 6.76 -2.70
N TYR A 126 -2.96 6.06 -3.72
CA TYR A 126 -4.04 5.09 -3.58
C TYR A 126 -3.50 3.66 -3.61
N LEU A 127 -4.21 2.74 -3.01
CA LEU A 127 -3.99 1.31 -3.20
C LEU A 127 -5.32 0.67 -3.60
N PHE A 128 -5.33 -0.03 -4.73
CA PHE A 128 -6.49 -0.80 -5.17
C PHE A 128 -6.21 -2.28 -4.93
N ASP A 129 -7.02 -2.89 -4.06
CA ASP A 129 -6.92 -4.29 -3.72
C ASP A 129 -8.19 -5.03 -4.15
N THR A 130 -8.03 -6.23 -4.65
CA THR A 130 -9.18 -7.09 -4.94
C THR A 130 -9.50 -7.93 -3.72
N SER A 131 -10.79 -8.06 -3.36
CA SER A 131 -11.20 -8.95 -2.28
C SER A 131 -10.76 -10.39 -2.58
N GLU A 132 -10.42 -11.16 -1.53
CA GLU A 132 -9.99 -12.56 -1.66
C GLU A 132 -10.99 -13.40 -2.45
N ASP A 133 -12.31 -13.15 -2.31
CA ASP A 133 -13.38 -13.82 -3.04
C ASP A 133 -13.39 -13.52 -4.55
N ASN A 134 -12.68 -12.49 -4.99
CA ASN A 134 -12.62 -12.07 -6.39
C ASN A 134 -11.18 -12.15 -6.96
N ALA A 135 -10.24 -12.73 -6.24
CA ALA A 135 -8.86 -12.90 -6.68
C ALA A 135 -8.82 -13.62 -8.05
N GLY A 136 -8.26 -12.97 -9.04
CA GLY A 136 -8.13 -13.48 -10.41
C GLY A 136 -9.34 -13.23 -11.33
N GLN A 137 -10.42 -12.61 -10.88
CA GLN A 137 -11.60 -12.29 -11.70
C GLN A 137 -11.86 -10.78 -11.88
N PHE A 138 -10.97 -9.95 -11.38
CA PHE A 138 -11.17 -8.51 -11.45
C PHE A 138 -10.80 -7.97 -12.84
N ASP A 139 -11.69 -7.16 -13.41
CA ASP A 139 -11.43 -6.47 -14.68
C ASP A 139 -10.66 -5.16 -14.44
N TRP A 140 -9.35 -5.23 -14.52
CA TRP A 140 -8.45 -4.08 -14.37
C TRP A 140 -8.71 -2.94 -15.38
N ASN A 141 -9.52 -3.17 -16.43
CA ASN A 141 -9.90 -2.11 -17.36
C ASN A 141 -10.74 -1.00 -16.72
N ILE A 142 -11.30 -1.21 -15.53
CA ILE A 142 -12.00 -0.14 -14.80
C ILE A 142 -11.02 0.97 -14.39
N LEU A 143 -9.80 0.60 -13.98
CA LEU A 143 -8.76 1.58 -13.63
C LEU A 143 -8.24 2.33 -14.87
N ALA A 144 -8.18 1.67 -16.01
CA ALA A 144 -7.78 2.30 -17.26
C ALA A 144 -8.77 3.39 -17.75
N LYS A 145 -10.01 3.35 -17.28
CA LYS A 145 -11.05 4.33 -17.61
C LYS A 145 -11.14 5.46 -16.58
N ALA A 146 -10.55 5.28 -15.40
CA ALA A 146 -10.58 6.26 -14.32
C ALA A 146 -9.58 7.41 -14.58
N LYS A 147 -9.92 8.60 -14.07
CA LYS A 147 -9.09 9.81 -14.18
C LYS A 147 -8.19 9.95 -12.95
N ILE A 148 -7.43 8.91 -12.63
CA ILE A 148 -6.53 8.91 -11.49
C ILE A 148 -5.28 9.69 -11.84
N GLU A 149 -5.01 10.79 -11.15
CA GLU A 149 -3.81 11.61 -11.34
C GLU A 149 -2.68 11.21 -10.39
N LYS A 150 -3.00 10.64 -9.23
CA LYS A 150 -2.03 10.19 -8.23
C LYS A 150 -1.38 8.86 -8.59
N PRO A 151 -0.14 8.63 -8.12
CA PRO A 151 0.45 7.29 -8.17
C PRO A 151 -0.37 6.32 -7.31
N PHE A 152 -0.47 5.07 -7.75
CA PHE A 152 -1.25 4.07 -7.03
C PHE A 152 -0.60 2.69 -7.01
N PHE A 153 -0.95 1.92 -6.00
CA PHE A 153 -0.55 0.53 -5.83
C PHE A 153 -1.65 -0.40 -6.34
N LEU A 154 -1.24 -1.51 -6.94
CA LEU A 154 -2.11 -2.62 -7.30
C LEU A 154 -1.82 -3.81 -6.42
N SER A 155 -2.86 -4.39 -5.83
CA SER A 155 -2.80 -5.54 -4.94
C SER A 155 -3.91 -6.54 -5.27
N GLY A 156 -3.80 -7.78 -4.75
CA GLY A 156 -4.81 -8.82 -4.88
C GLY A 156 -4.69 -9.68 -6.13
N GLY A 157 -4.21 -10.92 -5.95
CA GLY A 157 -4.21 -11.96 -6.97
C GLY A 157 -3.37 -11.71 -8.23
N ILE A 158 -2.46 -10.73 -8.20
CA ILE A 158 -1.60 -10.40 -9.34
C ILE A 158 -0.39 -11.34 -9.36
N GLY A 159 -0.29 -12.19 -10.38
CA GLY A 159 0.85 -13.05 -10.65
C GLY A 159 1.93 -12.38 -11.53
N LEU A 160 3.05 -13.06 -11.74
CA LEU A 160 4.08 -12.58 -12.67
C LEU A 160 3.54 -12.60 -14.12
N GLU A 161 2.65 -13.50 -14.41
CA GLU A 161 1.96 -13.66 -15.69
C GLU A 161 1.01 -12.50 -16.02
N ASP A 162 0.56 -11.77 -15.03
CA ASP A 162 -0.37 -10.64 -15.20
C ASP A 162 0.36 -9.32 -15.49
N VAL A 163 1.67 -9.24 -15.22
CA VAL A 163 2.44 -7.99 -15.29
C VAL A 163 2.41 -7.39 -16.69
N GLU A 164 2.64 -8.18 -17.73
CA GLU A 164 2.63 -7.69 -19.13
C GLU A 164 1.24 -7.16 -19.51
N LYS A 165 0.19 -7.93 -19.19
CA LYS A 165 -1.20 -7.54 -19.44
C LYS A 165 -1.59 -6.26 -18.69
N LEU A 166 -1.19 -6.13 -17.43
CA LEU A 166 -1.43 -4.90 -16.66
C LEU A 166 -0.69 -3.71 -17.25
N GLN A 167 0.54 -3.89 -17.70
CA GLN A 167 1.29 -2.83 -18.38
C GLN A 167 0.56 -2.37 -19.65
N GLU A 168 0.07 -3.28 -20.47
CA GLU A 168 -0.69 -2.93 -21.69
C GLU A 168 -1.98 -2.16 -21.35
N ILE A 169 -2.76 -2.63 -20.39
CA ILE A 169 -4.02 -2.00 -19.96
C ILE A 169 -3.78 -0.57 -19.45
N LEU A 170 -2.77 -0.40 -18.59
CA LEU A 170 -2.51 0.87 -17.93
C LEU A 170 -1.78 1.87 -18.84
N GLN A 171 -0.91 1.42 -19.74
CA GLN A 171 -0.20 2.29 -20.68
C GLN A 171 -1.10 2.79 -21.82
N SER A 172 -2.08 2.01 -22.24
CA SER A 172 -2.96 2.37 -23.36
C SER A 172 -3.91 3.52 -23.05
N ASN A 173 -4.20 3.81 -21.79
CA ASN A 173 -5.27 4.69 -21.37
C ASN A 173 -4.87 5.77 -20.33
N LEU A 174 -3.66 5.70 -19.78
CA LEU A 174 -3.16 6.73 -18.86
C LEU A 174 -2.26 7.73 -19.61
N PRO A 175 -2.36 9.03 -19.36
CA PRO A 175 -1.45 10.01 -19.96
C PRO A 175 0.00 9.70 -19.57
N ILE A 176 0.92 9.90 -20.51
CA ILE A 176 2.34 9.52 -20.50
C ILE A 176 3.15 10.30 -19.43
N TYR A 177 2.81 10.17 -18.17
CA TYR A 177 3.59 10.75 -17.07
C TYR A 177 4.02 9.66 -16.08
N GLY A 178 5.13 8.99 -16.40
CA GLY A 178 5.86 8.13 -15.46
C GLY A 178 5.16 6.81 -15.06
N ASN A 179 5.89 5.93 -14.41
CA ASN A 179 5.37 4.71 -13.79
C ASN A 179 4.47 5.09 -12.60
N ARG A 180 3.16 5.24 -12.84
CA ARG A 180 2.20 5.67 -11.82
C ARG A 180 1.65 4.53 -10.96
N TYR A 181 1.96 3.28 -11.27
CA TYR A 181 1.50 2.15 -10.48
C TYR A 181 2.66 1.36 -9.90
N ILE A 182 2.41 0.79 -8.74
CA ILE A 182 3.36 0.01 -7.94
C ILE A 182 2.69 -1.32 -7.64
N LEU A 183 3.38 -2.44 -7.91
CA LEU A 183 2.86 -3.75 -7.55
C LEU A 183 3.07 -3.99 -6.06
N ASN A 184 2.00 -4.34 -5.37
CA ASN A 184 2.05 -4.73 -3.96
C ASN A 184 2.08 -6.26 -3.86
N ARG A 185 3.06 -6.78 -3.13
CA ARG A 185 3.24 -8.22 -2.90
C ARG A 185 3.28 -8.48 -1.40
N HIS A 186 2.69 -9.59 -0.98
CA HIS A 186 2.77 -10.06 0.40
C HIS A 186 3.74 -11.23 0.49
N LEU A 187 4.59 -11.23 1.53
CA LEU A 187 5.32 -12.43 1.89
C LEU A 187 4.35 -13.48 2.46
N PRO A 188 4.64 -14.78 2.28
CA PRO A 188 3.88 -15.82 2.94
C PRO A 188 3.83 -15.59 4.46
N ALA A 189 2.70 -15.89 5.08
CA ALA A 189 2.59 -15.97 6.52
C ALA A 189 3.00 -17.41 6.90
N ASP A 190 4.23 -17.61 7.34
CA ASP A 190 4.70 -18.91 7.81
C ASP A 190 4.23 -19.18 9.23
#